data_401263efd7419d08bbd3866ce190b5dd
#
_entry.id   401263efd7419d08bbd3866ce190b5dd
#
_cell.length_a   1.000
_cell.length_b   1.000
_cell.length_c   1.000
_cell.angle_alpha   90.00
_cell.angle_beta   90.00
_cell.angle_gamma   90.00
#
_symmetry.space_group_name_H-M   'P 1'
#
loop_
_entity.id
_entity.type
_entity.pdbx_description
1 polymer ?
#
loop_
_entity_poly.entity_id
_entity_poly.type
_entity_poly.pdbx_seq_one_letter_code
_entity_poly.pdbx_strand_id
1 'polypeptide(L)'
;MEAQIDRLFREHPCFSRAAAHWFGRLHLPVAPDCNIKCHYCTRLYDCANENRPGVTSRLLTPGEALQHVRRVLAVEPRIKVIGIAGPGDPLANRATLTTLRLVHEQFPDLIKCISTNGLLLSENLPALQEAGVKAVTVTVNAVSPVVGARIYGYVFYRNRVYRGRAGAELLWRAQYAGIRRAAEMGLAVKVNSVLIPGVNDEHLYQVAVAVRAAGAHLMNVIPLIPRGAFSSLLPPPPGQVARIRQKLTPIIDQMVHCRRCRADAAGMLEEGGA
;
A
#
# COMPACT_ATOMS: atom_id res chain seq x y z
N MET A 1 -22.57 -4.29 4.71
CA MET A 1 -21.26 -4.33 4.04
C MET A 1 -21.07 -3.08 3.17
N GLU A 2 -21.92 -2.80 2.18
CA GLU A 2 -21.81 -1.59 1.33
C GLU A 2 -21.81 -0.29 2.14
N ALA A 3 -22.73 -0.11 3.08
CA ALA A 3 -22.78 1.09 3.93
C ALA A 3 -21.48 1.35 4.73
N GLN A 4 -20.76 0.29 5.12
CA GLN A 4 -19.48 0.41 5.82
C GLN A 4 -18.36 0.86 4.86
N ILE A 5 -18.35 0.35 3.64
CA ILE A 5 -17.39 0.76 2.60
C ILE A 5 -17.67 2.22 2.21
N ASP A 6 -18.93 2.61 2.02
CA ASP A 6 -19.34 3.99 1.72
C ASP A 6 -18.91 4.98 2.81
N ARG A 7 -19.07 4.61 4.08
CA ARG A 7 -18.58 5.44 5.20
C ARG A 7 -17.06 5.59 5.13
N LEU A 8 -16.34 4.50 4.87
CA LEU A 8 -14.89 4.52 4.77
C LEU A 8 -14.42 5.42 3.61
N PHE A 9 -15.08 5.36 2.46
CA PHE A 9 -14.78 6.25 1.33
C PHE A 9 -15.05 7.72 1.67
N ARG A 10 -16.00 8.03 2.54
CA ARG A 10 -16.25 9.41 3.00
C ARG A 10 -15.25 9.94 4.01
N GLU A 11 -14.57 9.07 4.76
CA GLU A 11 -13.70 9.46 5.88
C GLU A 11 -12.21 9.15 5.63
N HIS A 12 -11.86 8.33 4.62
CA HIS A 12 -10.48 7.92 4.38
C HIS A 12 -9.83 8.78 3.28
N PRO A 13 -8.84 9.63 3.60
CA PRO A 13 -8.24 10.57 2.65
C PRO A 13 -7.57 9.90 1.43
N CYS A 14 -7.12 8.65 1.52
CA CYS A 14 -6.52 7.95 0.38
C CYS A 14 -7.55 7.25 -0.51
N PHE A 15 -8.81 7.18 -0.12
CA PHE A 15 -9.88 6.57 -0.91
C PHE A 15 -10.81 7.60 -1.54
N SER A 16 -10.87 8.82 -0.99
CA SER A 16 -11.71 9.89 -1.50
C SER A 16 -10.97 11.22 -1.52
N ARG A 17 -11.04 11.92 -2.66
CA ARG A 17 -10.49 13.26 -2.78
C ARG A 17 -11.24 14.26 -1.88
N ALA A 18 -12.56 14.11 -1.75
CA ALA A 18 -13.34 14.94 -0.85
C ALA A 18 -12.93 14.74 0.62
N ALA A 19 -12.72 13.48 1.05
CA ALA A 19 -12.25 13.19 2.39
C ALA A 19 -10.87 13.77 2.68
N ALA A 20 -10.01 13.88 1.67
CA ALA A 20 -8.65 14.42 1.82
C ALA A 20 -8.61 15.91 2.23
N HIS A 21 -9.68 16.68 2.00
CA HIS A 21 -9.81 18.05 2.45
C HIS A 21 -10.20 18.18 3.94
N TRP A 22 -10.85 17.15 4.50
CA TRP A 22 -11.42 17.20 5.84
C TRP A 22 -10.68 16.33 6.86
N PHE A 23 -10.08 15.24 6.39
CA PHE A 23 -9.50 14.23 7.26
C PHE A 23 -8.03 13.99 6.95
N GLY A 24 -7.26 13.82 8.03
CA GLY A 24 -5.84 13.51 7.99
C GLY A 24 -5.56 12.02 8.21
N ARG A 25 -4.31 11.68 7.99
CA ARG A 25 -3.74 10.34 8.29
C ARG A 25 -2.50 10.51 9.15
N LEU A 26 -2.22 9.46 9.93
CA LEU A 26 -0.95 9.26 10.64
C LEU A 26 -0.39 7.89 10.24
N HIS A 27 0.82 7.87 9.72
CA HIS A 27 1.56 6.65 9.44
C HIS A 27 2.51 6.30 10.58
N LEU A 28 2.59 5.01 10.91
CA LEU A 28 3.43 4.48 11.97
C LEU A 28 4.54 3.59 11.38
N PRO A 29 5.82 4.04 11.43
CA PRO A 29 6.95 3.32 10.85
C PRO A 29 7.44 2.20 11.78
N VAL A 30 6.69 1.10 11.84
CA VAL A 30 6.95 -0.05 12.73
C VAL A 30 7.40 -1.32 12.01
N ALA A 31 7.51 -1.28 10.67
CA ALA A 31 7.70 -2.45 9.83
C ALA A 31 9.01 -2.38 9.00
N PRO A 32 10.20 -2.66 9.60
CA PRO A 32 11.48 -2.55 8.89
C PRO A 32 11.70 -3.63 7.83
N ASP A 33 11.22 -4.86 8.03
CA ASP A 33 11.50 -5.99 7.17
C ASP A 33 10.54 -6.08 5.98
N CYS A 34 10.98 -6.77 4.91
CA CYS A 34 10.14 -7.08 3.76
C CYS A 34 10.53 -8.47 3.21
N ASN A 35 9.55 -9.20 2.79
CA ASN A 35 9.67 -10.57 2.28
C ASN A 35 9.78 -10.67 0.75
N ILE A 36 9.86 -9.54 0.04
CA ILE A 36 10.17 -9.50 -1.40
C ILE A 36 11.29 -8.50 -1.70
N LYS A 37 11.92 -8.62 -2.87
CA LYS A 37 12.85 -7.63 -3.41
C LYS A 37 12.35 -7.11 -4.74
N CYS A 38 11.87 -5.87 -4.76
CA CYS A 38 11.59 -5.17 -6.01
C CYS A 38 12.88 -4.59 -6.60
N HIS A 39 13.04 -4.62 -7.93
CA HIS A 39 14.24 -4.10 -8.60
C HIS A 39 14.41 -2.58 -8.45
N TYR A 40 13.33 -1.83 -8.24
CA TYR A 40 13.38 -0.38 -7.94
C TYR A 40 13.60 -0.06 -6.45
N CYS A 41 13.77 -1.06 -5.57
CA CYS A 41 13.97 -0.86 -4.14
C CYS A 41 15.40 -1.14 -3.72
N THR A 42 16.04 -0.19 -3.01
CA THR A 42 17.40 -0.36 -2.46
C THR A 42 17.40 -1.01 -1.08
N ARG A 43 16.31 -0.94 -0.34
CA ARG A 43 16.20 -1.30 1.09
C ARG A 43 16.99 -0.37 2.04
N LEU A 44 17.57 0.69 1.50
CA LEU A 44 18.23 1.74 2.31
C LEU A 44 17.25 2.82 2.76
N TYR A 45 16.09 2.89 2.10
CA TYR A 45 15.05 3.89 2.31
C TYR A 45 13.70 3.22 2.52
N ASP A 46 12.70 4.00 2.89
CA ASP A 46 11.32 3.58 3.00
C ASP A 46 10.82 2.93 1.69
N CYS A 47 9.78 2.12 1.77
CA CYS A 47 9.24 1.38 0.64
C CYS A 47 8.84 2.31 -0.52
N ALA A 48 9.40 2.07 -1.70
CA ALA A 48 9.18 2.90 -2.89
C ALA A 48 7.78 2.76 -3.50
N ASN A 49 6.99 1.77 -3.08
CA ASN A 49 5.59 1.61 -3.49
C ASN A 49 4.65 2.56 -2.76
N GLU A 50 4.97 2.83 -1.49
CA GLU A 50 4.08 3.52 -0.57
C GLU A 50 4.63 4.89 -0.20
N ASN A 51 5.96 5.03 -0.24
CA ASN A 51 6.63 6.19 0.31
C ASN A 51 7.46 6.91 -0.74
N ARG A 52 7.82 8.15 -0.42
CA ARG A 52 8.72 8.94 -1.23
C ARG A 52 10.13 8.33 -1.16
N PRO A 53 10.74 7.87 -2.26
CA PRO A 53 12.09 7.32 -2.25
C PRO A 53 13.14 8.33 -1.82
N GLY A 54 14.19 7.83 -1.19
CA GLY A 54 15.29 8.66 -0.69
C GLY A 54 15.03 9.20 0.72
N VAL A 55 13.96 8.76 1.38
CA VAL A 55 13.61 9.12 2.75
C VAL A 55 13.69 7.87 3.63
N THR A 56 14.20 8.02 4.83
CA THR A 56 14.24 6.98 5.87
C THR A 56 13.51 7.49 7.10
N SER A 57 12.47 6.78 7.52
CA SER A 57 11.73 7.07 8.73
C SER A 57 12.44 6.49 9.96
N ARG A 58 12.33 7.17 11.11
CA ARG A 58 12.73 6.59 12.40
C ARG A 58 11.77 5.46 12.74
N LEU A 59 12.31 4.29 13.04
CA LEU A 59 11.53 3.15 13.53
C LEU A 59 10.97 3.41 14.93
N LEU A 60 9.74 2.97 15.12
CA LEU A 60 9.06 2.99 16.41
C LEU A 60 8.78 1.57 16.87
N THR A 61 8.91 1.35 18.16
CA THR A 61 8.34 0.18 18.83
C THR A 61 6.81 0.33 18.90
N PRO A 62 6.04 -0.75 19.11
CA PRO A 62 4.59 -0.65 19.25
C PRO A 62 4.13 0.32 20.36
N GLY A 63 4.85 0.35 21.50
CA GLY A 63 4.59 1.29 22.60
C GLY A 63 4.86 2.75 22.21
N GLU A 64 6.00 3.03 21.58
CA GLU A 64 6.32 4.38 21.06
C GLU A 64 5.32 4.84 19.99
N ALA A 65 4.88 3.92 19.12
CA ALA A 65 3.88 4.20 18.10
C ALA A 65 2.55 4.62 18.73
N LEU A 66 2.07 3.91 19.76
CA LEU A 66 0.87 4.27 20.50
C LEU A 66 1.00 5.65 21.19
N GLN A 67 2.13 5.92 21.82
CA GLN A 67 2.39 7.24 22.41
C GLN A 67 2.41 8.34 21.34
N HIS A 68 2.96 8.02 20.16
CA HIS A 68 2.96 8.95 19.03
C HIS A 68 1.54 9.26 18.53
N VAL A 69 0.67 8.25 18.44
CA VAL A 69 -0.76 8.44 18.12
C VAL A 69 -1.40 9.41 19.11
N ARG A 70 -1.22 9.20 20.43
CA ARG A 70 -1.77 10.08 21.47
C ARG A 70 -1.32 11.55 21.29
N ARG A 71 -0.02 11.76 21.08
CA ARG A 71 0.54 13.12 20.91
C ARG A 71 -0.01 13.82 19.64
N VAL A 72 -0.07 13.08 18.53
CA VAL A 72 -0.54 13.65 17.26
C VAL A 72 -2.04 13.97 17.33
N LEU A 73 -2.86 13.10 17.90
CA LEU A 73 -4.29 13.34 18.04
C LEU A 73 -4.60 14.52 18.96
N ALA A 74 -3.76 14.81 19.95
CA ALA A 74 -3.92 15.95 20.85
C ALA A 74 -3.73 17.30 20.13
N VAL A 75 -2.93 17.35 19.05
CA VAL A 75 -2.63 18.56 18.29
C VAL A 75 -3.33 18.63 16.92
N GLU A 76 -3.72 17.48 16.38
CA GLU A 76 -4.41 17.40 15.07
C GLU A 76 -5.62 16.44 15.16
N PRO A 77 -6.77 16.92 15.63
CA PRO A 77 -7.98 16.08 15.82
C PRO A 77 -8.64 15.66 14.50
N ARG A 78 -8.23 16.24 13.35
CA ARG A 78 -8.73 15.85 12.03
C ARG A 78 -8.15 14.50 11.56
N ILE A 79 -7.17 13.93 12.26
CA ILE A 79 -6.66 12.59 11.95
C ILE A 79 -7.77 11.55 12.17
N LYS A 80 -8.13 10.87 11.09
CA LYS A 80 -9.12 9.77 11.10
C LYS A 80 -8.50 8.42 10.76
N VAL A 81 -7.32 8.42 10.15
CA VAL A 81 -6.69 7.20 9.64
C VAL A 81 -5.34 6.97 10.30
N ILE A 82 -5.16 5.78 10.85
CA ILE A 82 -3.87 5.25 11.28
C ILE A 82 -3.43 4.20 10.26
N GLY A 83 -2.29 4.46 9.61
CA GLY A 83 -1.74 3.60 8.55
C GLY A 83 -0.39 3.00 8.92
N ILE A 84 -0.14 1.77 8.50
CA ILE A 84 1.20 1.17 8.51
C ILE A 84 1.56 0.84 7.06
N ALA A 85 2.58 1.55 6.55
CA ALA A 85 3.00 1.47 5.14
C ALA A 85 4.52 1.30 4.98
N GLY A 86 5.19 0.89 6.03
CA GLY A 86 6.65 0.68 5.96
C GLY A 86 7.39 0.90 7.29
N PRO A 87 8.72 1.05 7.16
CA PRO A 87 9.60 1.19 5.95
C PRO A 87 9.66 -0.02 5.01
N GLY A 88 9.42 -1.23 5.50
CA GLY A 88 9.36 -2.46 4.73
C GLY A 88 7.91 -2.87 4.40
N ASP A 89 7.60 -4.16 4.61
CA ASP A 89 6.23 -4.68 4.43
C ASP A 89 5.57 -4.92 5.79
N PRO A 90 4.40 -4.34 6.07
CA PRO A 90 3.70 -4.52 7.35
C PRO A 90 3.50 -5.97 7.76
N LEU A 91 3.17 -6.85 6.82
CA LEU A 91 2.87 -8.25 7.14
C LEU A 91 4.10 -9.16 7.28
N ALA A 92 5.29 -8.64 6.98
CA ALA A 92 6.56 -9.29 7.30
C ALA A 92 7.04 -8.99 8.74
N ASN A 93 6.27 -8.21 9.52
CA ASN A 93 6.69 -7.69 10.83
C ASN A 93 5.61 -7.93 11.90
N ARG A 94 5.97 -8.63 12.97
CA ARG A 94 5.07 -8.87 14.12
C ARG A 94 4.63 -7.58 14.81
N ALA A 95 5.50 -6.55 14.82
CA ALA A 95 5.22 -5.25 15.41
C ALA A 95 3.97 -4.59 14.81
N THR A 96 3.65 -4.85 13.54
CA THR A 96 2.46 -4.33 12.87
C THR A 96 1.17 -4.72 13.57
N LEU A 97 0.92 -6.02 13.77
CA LEU A 97 -0.30 -6.50 14.43
C LEU A 97 -0.37 -6.04 15.88
N THR A 98 0.74 -6.07 16.61
CA THR A 98 0.82 -5.57 17.99
C THR A 98 0.43 -4.08 18.05
N THR A 99 0.99 -3.26 17.16
CA THR A 99 0.69 -1.83 17.09
C THR A 99 -0.79 -1.58 16.78
N LEU A 100 -1.33 -2.29 15.78
CA LEU A 100 -2.74 -2.13 15.38
C LEU A 100 -3.71 -2.49 16.50
N ARG A 101 -3.43 -3.57 17.24
CA ARG A 101 -4.23 -3.98 18.41
C ARG A 101 -4.20 -2.91 19.50
N LEU A 102 -3.02 -2.44 19.90
CA LEU A 102 -2.87 -1.37 20.90
C LEU A 102 -3.62 -0.09 20.50
N VAL A 103 -3.53 0.29 19.22
CA VAL A 103 -4.27 1.45 18.71
C VAL A 103 -5.77 1.18 18.70
N HIS A 104 -6.21 -0.04 18.34
CA HIS A 104 -7.63 -0.37 18.30
C HIS A 104 -8.28 -0.37 19.69
N GLU A 105 -7.58 -0.89 20.69
CA GLU A 105 -8.03 -0.91 22.09
C GLU A 105 -8.27 0.50 22.63
N GLN A 106 -7.44 1.48 22.28
CA GLN A 106 -7.56 2.83 22.81
C GLN A 106 -8.34 3.79 21.90
N PHE A 107 -8.32 3.54 20.60
CA PHE A 107 -8.96 4.39 19.59
C PHE A 107 -9.75 3.53 18.61
N PRO A 108 -10.84 2.88 19.05
CA PRO A 108 -11.62 1.96 18.20
C PRO A 108 -12.24 2.67 16.98
N ASP A 109 -12.59 3.95 17.10
CA ASP A 109 -13.26 4.73 16.06
C ASP A 109 -12.33 5.19 14.92
N LEU A 110 -11.02 5.19 15.14
CA LEU A 110 -10.08 5.50 14.07
C LEU A 110 -10.06 4.39 13.02
N ILE A 111 -9.96 4.76 11.76
CA ILE A 111 -9.79 3.81 10.65
C ILE A 111 -8.35 3.30 10.68
N LYS A 112 -8.17 2.00 10.84
CA LYS A 112 -6.86 1.36 10.69
C LYS A 112 -6.71 0.84 9.26
N CYS A 113 -5.56 1.10 8.63
CA CYS A 113 -5.21 0.58 7.31
C CYS A 113 -3.76 0.10 7.25
N ILE A 114 -3.49 -0.77 6.30
CA ILE A 114 -2.13 -1.22 5.98
C ILE A 114 -1.87 -1.11 4.48
N SER A 115 -0.59 -0.99 4.12
CA SER A 115 -0.15 -1.07 2.74
C SER A 115 0.94 -2.12 2.59
N THR A 116 0.67 -3.18 1.83
CA THR A 116 1.46 -4.40 1.77
C THR A 116 1.75 -4.84 0.33
N ASN A 117 2.80 -5.63 0.14
CA ASN A 117 3.03 -6.32 -1.12
C ASN A 117 2.03 -7.48 -1.38
N GLY A 118 1.22 -7.84 -0.40
CA GLY A 118 0.13 -8.81 -0.51
C GLY A 118 0.53 -10.28 -0.35
N LEU A 119 1.83 -10.63 -0.24
CA LEU A 119 2.29 -12.01 -0.15
C LEU A 119 1.66 -12.76 1.03
N LEU A 120 1.54 -12.11 2.18
CA LEU A 120 1.00 -12.70 3.42
C LEU A 120 -0.42 -12.20 3.76
N LEU A 121 -1.10 -11.47 2.85
CA LEU A 121 -2.36 -10.82 3.16
C LEU A 121 -3.44 -11.85 3.54
N SER A 122 -3.68 -12.86 2.71
CA SER A 122 -4.73 -13.86 2.94
C SER A 122 -4.59 -14.57 4.28
N GLU A 123 -3.36 -14.90 4.70
CA GLU A 123 -3.07 -15.58 5.96
C GLU A 123 -3.32 -14.68 7.19
N ASN A 124 -3.13 -13.37 7.06
CA ASN A 124 -3.24 -12.40 8.15
C ASN A 124 -4.60 -11.71 8.27
N LEU A 125 -5.53 -11.89 7.31
CA LEU A 125 -6.81 -11.20 7.31
C LEU A 125 -7.62 -11.37 8.61
N PRO A 126 -7.73 -12.58 9.23
CA PRO A 126 -8.45 -12.70 10.51
C PRO A 126 -7.85 -11.82 11.61
N ALA A 127 -6.53 -11.86 11.77
CA ALA A 127 -5.84 -11.05 12.79
C ALA A 127 -5.91 -9.54 12.50
N LEU A 128 -5.92 -9.13 11.23
CA LEU A 128 -6.13 -7.74 10.81
C LEU A 128 -7.55 -7.27 11.15
N GLN A 129 -8.55 -8.11 10.93
CA GLN A 129 -9.94 -7.81 11.26
C GLN A 129 -10.14 -7.66 12.78
N GLU A 130 -9.56 -8.57 13.59
CA GLU A 130 -9.54 -8.47 15.05
C GLU A 130 -8.84 -7.18 15.52
N ALA A 131 -7.77 -6.76 14.85
CA ALA A 131 -7.09 -5.49 15.12
C ALA A 131 -7.83 -4.25 14.57
N GLY A 132 -9.06 -4.41 14.08
CA GLY A 132 -9.92 -3.34 13.62
C GLY A 132 -9.52 -2.71 12.28
N VAL A 133 -8.71 -3.38 11.45
CA VAL A 133 -8.36 -2.91 10.10
C VAL A 133 -9.60 -2.88 9.22
N LYS A 134 -9.79 -1.76 8.51
CA LYS A 134 -10.96 -1.53 7.64
C LYS A 134 -10.56 -1.36 6.18
N ALA A 135 -9.29 -1.03 5.90
CA ALA A 135 -8.80 -0.80 4.55
C ALA A 135 -7.43 -1.45 4.36
N VAL A 136 -7.21 -1.98 3.17
CA VAL A 136 -5.90 -2.50 2.75
C VAL A 136 -5.50 -1.91 1.40
N THR A 137 -4.23 -1.57 1.27
CA THR A 137 -3.62 -1.27 -0.02
C THR A 137 -2.69 -2.42 -0.39
N VAL A 138 -2.83 -2.97 -1.58
CA VAL A 138 -1.97 -4.05 -2.08
C VAL A 138 -1.18 -3.54 -3.28
N THR A 139 0.15 -3.72 -3.27
CA THR A 139 0.96 -3.36 -4.43
C THR A 139 1.00 -4.50 -5.43
N VAL A 140 0.40 -4.29 -6.61
CA VAL A 140 0.39 -5.23 -7.74
C VAL A 140 0.97 -4.56 -8.97
N ASN A 141 2.17 -4.98 -9.39
CA ASN A 141 2.86 -4.39 -10.55
C ASN A 141 2.76 -5.26 -11.82
N ALA A 142 2.39 -6.52 -11.66
CA ALA A 142 2.22 -7.46 -12.76
C ALA A 142 1.33 -8.64 -12.35
N VAL A 143 0.55 -9.13 -13.32
CA VAL A 143 -0.26 -10.36 -13.21
C VAL A 143 0.29 -11.47 -14.12
N SER A 144 1.21 -11.14 -15.02
CA SER A 144 1.96 -12.10 -15.82
C SER A 144 3.27 -12.47 -15.11
N PRO A 145 3.57 -13.77 -14.92
CA PRO A 145 4.85 -14.20 -14.37
C PRO A 145 6.07 -13.75 -15.19
N VAL A 146 5.91 -13.56 -16.51
CA VAL A 146 6.96 -13.06 -17.39
C VAL A 146 7.29 -11.61 -17.09
N VAL A 147 6.28 -10.75 -16.96
CA VAL A 147 6.47 -9.34 -16.60
C VAL A 147 6.94 -9.20 -15.17
N GLY A 148 6.34 -9.95 -14.23
CA GLY A 148 6.73 -9.95 -12.83
C GLY A 148 8.17 -10.37 -12.58
N ALA A 149 8.69 -11.34 -13.35
CA ALA A 149 10.10 -11.76 -13.28
C ALA A 149 11.11 -10.64 -13.63
N ARG A 150 10.67 -9.63 -14.39
CA ARG A 150 11.48 -8.43 -14.70
C ARG A 150 11.43 -7.38 -13.60
N ILE A 151 10.45 -7.48 -12.67
CA ILE A 151 10.21 -6.48 -11.61
C ILE A 151 10.73 -6.96 -10.25
N TYR A 152 10.59 -8.26 -9.96
CA TYR A 152 10.91 -8.83 -8.66
C TYR A 152 12.18 -9.66 -8.70
N GLY A 153 13.18 -9.30 -7.92
CA GLY A 153 14.45 -10.02 -7.82
C GLY A 153 14.29 -11.34 -7.06
N TYR A 154 13.46 -11.34 -6.00
CA TYR A 154 13.07 -12.55 -5.29
C TYR A 154 11.80 -12.35 -4.46
N VAL A 155 11.18 -13.48 -4.10
CA VAL A 155 10.08 -13.63 -3.14
C VAL A 155 10.52 -14.65 -2.09
N PHE A 156 10.55 -14.25 -0.82
CA PHE A 156 10.87 -15.12 0.31
C PHE A 156 9.56 -15.56 0.98
N TYR A 157 9.26 -16.85 0.90
CA TYR A 157 8.03 -17.42 1.44
C TYR A 157 8.29 -18.81 2.03
N ARG A 158 7.80 -19.05 3.24
CA ARG A 158 7.95 -20.33 3.97
C ARG A 158 9.40 -20.83 3.99
N ASN A 159 10.33 -19.98 4.40
CA ASN A 159 11.77 -20.24 4.48
C ASN A 159 12.44 -20.63 3.15
N ARG A 160 11.83 -20.26 2.00
CA ARG A 160 12.39 -20.48 0.67
C ARG A 160 12.43 -19.21 -0.14
N VAL A 161 13.45 -19.08 -0.97
CA VAL A 161 13.61 -17.99 -1.92
C VAL A 161 13.17 -18.46 -3.30
N TYR A 162 12.17 -17.78 -3.86
CA TYR A 162 11.69 -17.99 -5.22
C TYR A 162 12.14 -16.84 -6.10
N ARG A 163 12.60 -17.14 -7.31
CA ARG A 163 13.11 -16.16 -8.28
C ARG A 163 12.46 -16.32 -9.65
N GLY A 164 12.64 -15.31 -10.51
CA GLY A 164 12.13 -15.33 -11.86
C GLY A 164 10.62 -15.57 -11.95
N ARG A 165 10.18 -16.34 -12.93
CA ARG A 165 8.74 -16.60 -13.16
C ARG A 165 8.06 -17.28 -11.97
N ALA A 166 8.71 -18.23 -11.33
CA ALA A 166 8.15 -18.95 -10.17
C ALA A 166 7.88 -18.01 -8.98
N GLY A 167 8.80 -17.09 -8.69
CA GLY A 167 8.60 -16.08 -7.63
C GLY A 167 7.48 -15.10 -7.99
N ALA A 168 7.44 -14.63 -9.23
CA ALA A 168 6.41 -13.71 -9.71
C ALA A 168 5.01 -14.35 -9.70
N GLU A 169 4.90 -15.61 -10.11
CA GLU A 169 3.64 -16.37 -10.08
C GLU A 169 3.14 -16.60 -8.65
N LEU A 170 4.04 -17.03 -7.75
CA LEU A 170 3.71 -17.19 -6.33
C LEU A 170 3.15 -15.89 -5.74
N LEU A 171 3.83 -14.77 -5.97
CA LEU A 171 3.42 -13.47 -5.46
C LEU A 171 2.05 -13.08 -6.02
N TRP A 172 1.85 -13.19 -7.33
CA TRP A 172 0.57 -12.82 -7.95
C TRP A 172 -0.59 -13.68 -7.42
N ARG A 173 -0.41 -14.98 -7.32
CA ARG A 173 -1.44 -15.88 -6.75
C ARG A 173 -1.81 -15.48 -5.32
N ALA A 174 -0.82 -15.15 -4.48
CA ALA A 174 -1.05 -14.70 -3.12
C ALA A 174 -1.77 -13.35 -3.08
N GLN A 175 -1.37 -12.39 -3.93
CA GLN A 175 -2.02 -11.08 -4.07
C GLN A 175 -3.49 -11.22 -4.48
N TYR A 176 -3.77 -12.01 -5.51
CA TYR A 176 -5.13 -12.24 -6.00
C TYR A 176 -6.03 -12.85 -4.92
N ALA A 177 -5.56 -13.91 -4.26
CA ALA A 177 -6.28 -14.56 -3.18
C ALA A 177 -6.52 -13.61 -1.99
N GLY A 178 -5.49 -12.82 -1.63
CA GLY A 178 -5.57 -11.83 -0.54
C GLY A 178 -6.56 -10.70 -0.85
N ILE A 179 -6.53 -10.13 -2.04
CA ILE A 179 -7.46 -9.08 -2.49
C ILE A 179 -8.89 -9.60 -2.45
N ARG A 180 -9.14 -10.76 -3.07
CA ARG A 180 -10.47 -11.37 -3.11
C ARG A 180 -11.02 -11.61 -1.71
N ARG A 181 -10.26 -12.27 -0.86
CA ARG A 181 -10.69 -12.56 0.50
C ARG A 181 -10.90 -11.30 1.35
N ALA A 182 -10.05 -10.28 1.18
CA ALA A 182 -10.22 -8.99 1.87
C ALA A 182 -11.54 -8.31 1.47
N ALA A 183 -11.87 -8.29 0.17
CA ALA A 183 -13.13 -7.75 -0.34
C ALA A 183 -14.34 -8.55 0.16
N GLU A 184 -14.28 -9.90 0.13
CA GLU A 184 -15.31 -10.79 0.68
C GLU A 184 -15.56 -10.57 2.19
N MET A 185 -14.51 -10.21 2.95
CA MET A 185 -14.60 -9.85 4.37
C MET A 185 -15.05 -8.41 4.62
N GLY A 186 -15.37 -7.63 3.58
CA GLY A 186 -15.87 -6.26 3.70
C GLY A 186 -14.82 -5.20 3.98
N LEU A 187 -13.54 -5.47 3.69
CA LEU A 187 -12.49 -4.45 3.74
C LEU A 187 -12.51 -3.63 2.45
N ALA A 188 -12.24 -2.33 2.55
CA ALA A 188 -11.95 -1.53 1.38
C ALA A 188 -10.57 -1.87 0.83
N VAL A 189 -10.51 -2.24 -0.43
CA VAL A 189 -9.27 -2.66 -1.09
C VAL A 189 -8.85 -1.65 -2.14
N LYS A 190 -7.65 -1.09 -1.99
CA LYS A 190 -6.96 -0.29 -2.99
C LYS A 190 -5.78 -1.06 -3.54
N VAL A 191 -5.48 -0.87 -4.82
CA VAL A 191 -4.28 -1.42 -5.45
C VAL A 191 -3.35 -0.28 -5.87
N ASN A 192 -2.10 -0.33 -5.43
CA ASN A 192 -1.02 0.50 -5.97
C ASN A 192 -0.29 -0.26 -7.08
N SER A 193 0.05 0.43 -8.19
CA SER A 193 0.89 -0.12 -9.25
C SER A 193 1.92 0.90 -9.68
N VAL A 194 3.20 0.53 -9.60
CA VAL A 194 4.29 1.37 -10.10
C VAL A 194 4.34 1.26 -11.62
N LEU A 195 4.21 2.38 -12.32
CA LEU A 195 4.38 2.46 -13.77
C LEU A 195 5.87 2.48 -14.10
N ILE A 196 6.34 1.41 -14.73
CA ILE A 196 7.75 1.18 -15.08
C ILE A 196 7.85 1.15 -16.60
N PRO A 197 8.28 2.27 -17.26
CA PRO A 197 8.34 2.36 -18.71
C PRO A 197 9.16 1.24 -19.36
N GLY A 198 8.62 0.66 -20.44
CA GLY A 198 9.24 -0.46 -21.16
C GLY A 198 9.22 -1.79 -20.40
N VAL A 199 8.61 -1.87 -19.20
CA VAL A 199 8.49 -3.09 -18.42
C VAL A 199 7.03 -3.52 -18.21
N ASN A 200 6.18 -2.62 -17.69
CA ASN A 200 4.79 -2.95 -17.39
C ASN A 200 3.77 -1.91 -17.86
N ASP A 201 4.18 -0.87 -18.56
CA ASP A 201 3.32 0.22 -19.03
C ASP A 201 2.12 -0.28 -19.86
N GLU A 202 2.32 -1.21 -20.78
CA GLU A 202 1.24 -1.84 -21.54
C GLU A 202 0.50 -2.92 -20.76
N HIS A 203 1.13 -3.46 -19.71
CA HIS A 203 0.58 -4.54 -18.89
C HIS A 203 -0.37 -4.04 -17.78
N LEU A 204 -0.37 -2.75 -17.45
CA LEU A 204 -1.24 -2.20 -16.40
C LEU A 204 -2.73 -2.33 -16.71
N TYR A 205 -3.10 -2.49 -17.97
CA TYR A 205 -4.48 -2.80 -18.35
C TYR A 205 -4.92 -4.17 -17.81
N GLN A 206 -4.10 -5.21 -18.02
CA GLN A 206 -4.35 -6.56 -17.51
C GLN A 206 -4.35 -6.57 -15.98
N VAL A 207 -3.47 -5.78 -15.34
CA VAL A 207 -3.47 -5.61 -13.88
C VAL A 207 -4.83 -5.03 -13.42
N ALA A 208 -5.31 -3.94 -14.03
CA ALA A 208 -6.57 -3.31 -13.66
C ALA A 208 -7.76 -4.27 -13.78
N VAL A 209 -7.86 -5.01 -14.90
CA VAL A 209 -8.90 -6.02 -15.11
C VAL A 209 -8.86 -7.10 -14.03
N ALA A 210 -7.67 -7.65 -13.77
CA ALA A 210 -7.52 -8.75 -12.82
C ALA A 210 -7.79 -8.33 -11.36
N VAL A 211 -7.32 -7.15 -10.94
CA VAL A 211 -7.55 -6.69 -9.57
C VAL A 211 -8.99 -6.25 -9.34
N ARG A 212 -9.66 -5.69 -10.37
CA ARG A 212 -11.09 -5.40 -10.33
C ARG A 212 -11.91 -6.67 -10.19
N ALA A 213 -11.59 -7.70 -10.96
CA ALA A 213 -12.22 -9.03 -10.86
C ALA A 213 -12.00 -9.69 -9.48
N ALA A 214 -10.87 -9.40 -8.83
CA ALA A 214 -10.60 -9.85 -7.46
C ALA A 214 -11.33 -9.03 -6.38
N GLY A 215 -12.06 -7.95 -6.73
CA GLY A 215 -12.83 -7.12 -5.80
C GLY A 215 -12.13 -5.85 -5.31
N ALA A 216 -11.04 -5.42 -5.96
CA ALA A 216 -10.44 -4.13 -5.66
C ALA A 216 -11.41 -2.98 -6.03
N HIS A 217 -11.49 -1.97 -5.15
CA HIS A 217 -12.38 -0.83 -5.29
C HIS A 217 -11.71 0.35 -6.01
N LEU A 218 -10.40 0.52 -5.82
CA LEU A 218 -9.66 1.69 -6.27
C LEU A 218 -8.26 1.29 -6.72
N MET A 219 -7.76 1.90 -7.79
CA MET A 219 -6.38 1.72 -8.24
C MET A 219 -5.61 3.05 -8.22
N ASN A 220 -4.33 2.99 -7.89
CA ASN A 220 -3.42 4.12 -7.90
C ASN A 220 -2.20 3.79 -8.73
N VAL A 221 -2.07 4.39 -9.89
CA VAL A 221 -0.87 4.29 -10.72
C VAL A 221 0.17 5.28 -10.22
N ILE A 222 1.34 4.78 -9.81
CA ILE A 222 2.42 5.55 -9.22
C ILE A 222 3.61 5.59 -10.21
N PRO A 223 4.18 6.76 -10.53
CA PRO A 223 5.35 6.82 -11.41
C PRO A 223 6.56 6.15 -10.75
N LEU A 224 7.35 5.42 -11.55
CA LEU A 224 8.65 4.90 -11.13
C LEU A 224 9.55 6.05 -10.65
N ILE A 225 10.22 5.83 -9.52
CA ILE A 225 11.41 6.59 -9.16
C ILE A 225 12.60 5.63 -9.34
N PRO A 226 13.49 5.92 -10.31
CA PRO A 226 14.60 5.03 -10.66
C PRO A 226 15.56 4.86 -9.47
N ARG A 227 15.63 3.64 -8.93
CA ARG A 227 16.53 3.23 -7.84
C ARG A 227 16.86 1.75 -7.96
N GLY A 228 17.80 1.28 -7.16
CA GLY A 228 18.20 -0.14 -7.13
C GLY A 228 18.68 -0.63 -8.51
N ALA A 229 18.21 -1.81 -8.90
CA ALA A 229 18.53 -2.38 -10.22
C ALA A 229 17.89 -1.60 -11.40
N PHE A 230 16.93 -0.72 -11.12
CA PHE A 230 16.29 0.15 -12.11
C PHE A 230 16.84 1.59 -12.08
N SER A 231 17.99 1.82 -11.48
CA SER A 231 18.60 3.15 -11.41
C SER A 231 18.94 3.77 -12.78
N SER A 232 19.14 2.94 -13.80
CA SER A 232 19.39 3.37 -15.17
C SER A 232 18.14 3.59 -16.02
N LEU A 233 16.96 3.20 -15.53
CA LEU A 233 15.72 3.46 -16.24
C LEU A 233 15.32 4.93 -16.13
N LEU A 234 14.61 5.43 -17.14
CA LEU A 234 14.01 6.75 -17.07
C LEU A 234 12.67 6.70 -16.31
N PRO A 235 12.34 7.74 -15.55
CA PRO A 235 10.99 7.86 -14.98
C PRO A 235 9.95 8.00 -16.12
N PRO A 236 8.66 7.72 -15.84
CA PRO A 236 7.62 7.98 -16.83
C PRO A 236 7.67 9.43 -17.31
N PRO A 237 7.59 9.70 -18.63
CA PRO A 237 7.55 11.06 -19.14
C PRO A 237 6.32 11.81 -18.67
N PRO A 238 6.36 13.16 -18.67
CA PRO A 238 5.22 13.99 -18.28
C PRO A 238 3.92 13.55 -18.96
N GLY A 239 2.84 13.48 -18.21
CA GLY A 239 1.51 13.08 -18.71
C GLY A 239 1.30 11.57 -18.94
N GLN A 240 2.32 10.71 -18.91
CA GLN A 240 2.12 9.27 -19.13
C GLN A 240 1.25 8.64 -18.03
N VAL A 241 1.46 9.00 -16.76
CA VAL A 241 0.62 8.52 -15.65
C VAL A 241 -0.85 8.93 -15.85
N ALA A 242 -1.10 10.18 -16.26
CA ALA A 242 -2.45 10.67 -16.52
C ALA A 242 -3.13 9.90 -17.67
N ARG A 243 -2.41 9.69 -18.78
CA ARG A 243 -2.92 8.89 -19.92
C ARG A 243 -3.25 7.45 -19.51
N ILE A 244 -2.37 6.80 -18.73
CA ILE A 244 -2.63 5.44 -18.24
C ILE A 244 -3.86 5.43 -17.32
N ARG A 245 -3.96 6.33 -16.36
CA ARG A 245 -5.13 6.43 -15.48
C ARG A 245 -6.44 6.63 -16.28
N GLN A 246 -6.44 7.52 -17.27
CA GLN A 246 -7.58 7.74 -18.14
C GLN A 246 -8.00 6.46 -18.87
N LYS A 247 -7.02 5.68 -19.38
CA LYS A 247 -7.27 4.39 -20.03
C LYS A 247 -7.86 3.34 -19.09
N LEU A 248 -7.49 3.38 -17.80
CA LEU A 248 -7.91 2.40 -16.80
C LEU A 248 -9.21 2.78 -16.07
N THR A 249 -9.60 4.06 -16.08
CA THR A 249 -10.82 4.54 -15.40
C THR A 249 -12.11 3.78 -15.77
N PRO A 250 -12.34 3.34 -17.01
CA PRO A 250 -13.51 2.53 -17.35
C PRO A 250 -13.56 1.15 -16.69
N ILE A 251 -12.43 0.65 -16.19
CA ILE A 251 -12.29 -0.67 -15.55
C ILE A 251 -12.39 -0.56 -14.02
N ILE A 252 -11.65 0.38 -13.45
CA ILE A 252 -11.56 0.59 -12.02
C ILE A 252 -11.24 2.06 -11.71
N ASP A 253 -11.89 2.61 -10.69
CA ASP A 253 -11.68 3.98 -10.26
C ASP A 253 -10.20 4.27 -9.96
N GLN A 254 -9.75 5.49 -10.29
CA GLN A 254 -8.36 5.90 -10.15
C GLN A 254 -8.16 6.93 -9.05
N MET A 255 -7.21 6.66 -8.15
CA MET A 255 -6.73 7.66 -7.20
C MET A 255 -5.87 8.70 -7.91
N VAL A 256 -6.35 9.94 -8.04
CA VAL A 256 -5.64 11.02 -8.75
C VAL A 256 -4.94 12.02 -7.82
N HIS A 257 -5.24 11.98 -6.52
CA HIS A 257 -4.77 12.91 -5.50
C HIS A 257 -3.64 12.36 -4.60
N CYS A 258 -2.99 11.26 -5.01
CA CYS A 258 -1.87 10.67 -4.26
C CYS A 258 -0.65 11.61 -4.22
N ARG A 259 -0.14 11.89 -3.03
CA ARG A 259 1.04 12.76 -2.80
C ARG A 259 2.32 11.98 -2.46
N ARG A 260 2.26 10.64 -2.39
CA ARG A 260 3.37 9.79 -1.93
C ARG A 260 3.84 10.21 -0.53
N CYS A 261 3.10 9.77 0.46
CA CYS A 261 3.43 10.02 1.86
C CYS A 261 4.76 9.38 2.26
N ARG A 262 5.34 9.83 3.36
CA ARG A 262 6.42 9.14 4.07
C ARG A 262 5.84 8.03 4.94
N ALA A 263 6.67 7.06 5.36
CA ALA A 263 6.25 6.01 6.30
C ALA A 263 5.92 6.55 7.71
N ASP A 264 6.31 7.79 7.99
CA ASP A 264 6.03 8.55 9.23
C ASP A 264 5.15 9.79 8.99
N ALA A 265 4.42 9.83 7.87
CA ALA A 265 3.61 11.00 7.51
C ALA A 265 2.48 11.25 8.51
N ALA A 266 2.30 12.49 8.91
CA ALA A 266 1.19 12.95 9.77
C ALA A 266 0.50 14.17 9.15
N GLY A 267 -0.80 14.34 9.46
CA GLY A 267 -1.57 15.50 9.01
C GLY A 267 -2.36 15.29 7.74
N MET A 268 -2.77 16.39 7.11
CA MET A 268 -3.60 16.39 5.89
C MET A 268 -2.78 16.00 4.66
N LEU A 269 -3.44 15.44 3.63
CA LEU A 269 -2.75 15.08 2.38
C LEU A 269 -2.23 16.28 1.61
N GLU A 270 -2.89 17.42 1.69
CA GLU A 270 -2.53 18.65 0.97
C GLU A 270 -1.43 19.45 1.68
N GLU A 271 -1.36 19.38 3.00
CA GLU A 271 -0.38 20.08 3.83
C GLU A 271 0.95 19.30 3.98
N GLY A 272 0.95 18.01 3.70
CA GLY A 272 2.10 17.11 3.88
C GLY A 272 3.06 17.01 2.69
N GLY A 273 3.21 18.06 1.93
CA GLY A 273 4.04 18.14 0.71
C GLY A 273 5.48 18.60 0.90
N ALA A 274 6.04 18.53 2.11
CA ALA A 274 7.45 18.88 2.34
C ALA A 274 8.31 17.64 2.61
#